data_c733034d6382613eeff7ecd1436e1be9
#
_entry.id   c733034d6382613eeff7ecd1436e1be9
#
_cell.length_a   1.000
_cell.length_b   1.000
_cell.length_c   1.000
_cell.angle_alpha   90.00
_cell.angle_beta   90.00
_cell.angle_gamma   90.00
#
_symmetry.space_group_name_H-M   'P 1'
#
loop_
_entity.id
_entity.type
_entity.pdbx_description
1 polymer ?
#
loop_
_entity_poly.entity_id
_entity_poly.type
_entity_poly.pdbx_seq_one_letter_code
_entity_poly.pdbx_strand_id
1 'polypeptide(L)'
;MKNPLFYAKILLFGEYGIIENSKGLTIPYNFYQGALKFEPSEIAESSNAHLKNYAKFLEENFADTFDTKSFSEDVANGMYFDSNIPQGYGVGSSGALVAAIYDKYALNKIDINQNLNKEKISELKALFGNLESHFHGKSSGIDPLICYMNIPLLIQSKDDISTIGLPSANADGKGAVFLINSGTPVSYTHLTLPT
;
A
#
# COMPACT_ATOMS: atom_id res chain seq x y z
N MET A 1 18.25 14.17 5.23
CA MET A 1 17.06 14.17 4.34
C MET A 1 15.90 13.62 5.12
N LYS A 2 14.66 14.14 4.94
CA LYS A 2 13.48 13.52 5.55
C LYS A 2 13.19 12.21 4.82
N ASN A 3 12.92 11.13 5.55
CA ASN A 3 12.49 9.88 4.93
C ASN A 3 11.13 10.09 4.24
N PRO A 4 10.91 9.51 3.05
CA PRO A 4 9.61 9.59 2.38
C PRO A 4 8.53 8.95 3.26
N LEU A 5 7.33 9.55 3.23
CA LEU A 5 6.17 9.08 3.97
C LEU A 5 5.21 8.34 3.03
N PHE A 6 4.72 7.20 3.48
CA PHE A 6 3.73 6.41 2.76
C PHE A 6 2.44 6.38 3.58
N TYR A 7 1.37 6.82 2.96
CA TYR A 7 0.11 7.07 3.63
C TYR A 7 -0.83 5.88 3.55
N ALA A 8 -1.73 5.81 4.51
CA ALA A 8 -2.86 4.89 4.47
C ALA A 8 -3.80 5.18 3.29
N LYS A 9 -4.76 4.30 3.06
CA LYS A 9 -5.79 4.48 2.04
C LYS A 9 -7.17 4.16 2.62
N ILE A 10 -8.20 4.66 1.97
CA ILE A 10 -9.58 4.26 2.22
C ILE A 10 -10.23 3.90 0.89
N LEU A 11 -10.89 2.75 0.83
CA LEU A 11 -11.78 2.39 -0.26
C LEU A 11 -13.17 2.96 0.06
N LEU A 12 -13.53 4.06 -0.58
CA LEU A 12 -14.81 4.74 -0.33
C LEU A 12 -15.99 3.95 -0.88
N PHE A 13 -15.82 3.33 -2.04
CA PHE A 13 -16.87 2.54 -2.71
C PHE A 13 -16.25 1.32 -3.38
N GLY A 14 -16.98 0.20 -3.41
CA GLY A 14 -16.64 -0.97 -4.18
C GLY A 14 -15.98 -2.12 -3.41
N GLU A 15 -15.93 -2.06 -2.06
CA GLU A 15 -15.22 -3.04 -1.20
C GLU A 15 -15.53 -4.50 -1.61
N TYR A 16 -16.79 -4.83 -1.78
CA TYR A 16 -17.22 -6.20 -2.16
C TYR A 16 -17.49 -6.34 -3.65
N GLY A 17 -17.75 -5.25 -4.32
CA GLY A 17 -18.16 -5.25 -5.72
C GLY A 17 -16.97 -5.36 -6.70
N ILE A 18 -15.77 -4.96 -6.30
CA ILE A 18 -14.56 -5.06 -7.16
C ILE A 18 -14.29 -6.50 -7.56
N ILE A 19 -14.61 -7.48 -6.70
CA ILE A 19 -14.49 -8.91 -6.98
C ILE A 19 -15.43 -9.32 -8.12
N GLU A 20 -16.59 -8.68 -8.21
CA GLU A 20 -17.66 -8.89 -9.21
C GLU A 20 -17.60 -7.88 -10.37
N ASN A 21 -16.42 -7.31 -10.66
CA ASN A 21 -16.22 -6.31 -11.71
C ASN A 21 -17.02 -5.00 -11.54
N SER A 22 -17.44 -4.65 -10.33
CA SER A 22 -18.04 -3.35 -10.08
C SER A 22 -16.97 -2.25 -9.95
N LYS A 23 -17.42 -1.02 -10.09
CA LYS A 23 -16.55 0.15 -9.93
C LYS A 23 -16.19 0.38 -8.47
N GLY A 24 -14.97 0.89 -8.24
CA GLY A 24 -14.48 1.27 -6.93
C GLY A 24 -13.79 2.64 -6.96
N LEU A 25 -13.75 3.28 -5.83
CA LEU A 25 -13.01 4.52 -5.61
C LEU A 25 -12.20 4.41 -4.34
N THR A 26 -10.89 4.51 -4.48
CA THR A 26 -9.96 4.54 -3.34
C THR A 26 -9.24 5.89 -3.28
N ILE A 27 -9.05 6.38 -2.07
CA ILE A 27 -8.40 7.66 -1.81
C ILE A 27 -7.25 7.50 -0.81
N PRO A 28 -6.18 8.31 -0.90
CA PRO A 28 -5.18 8.40 0.14
C PRO A 28 -5.80 8.92 1.44
N TYR A 29 -5.30 8.43 2.59
CA TYR A 29 -5.74 8.88 3.90
C TYR A 29 -4.53 9.31 4.74
N ASN A 30 -4.22 10.60 4.68
CA ASN A 30 -2.96 11.16 5.16
C ASN A 30 -2.86 11.34 6.70
N PHE A 31 -3.88 10.91 7.47
CA PHE A 31 -3.82 10.91 8.93
C PHE A 31 -2.97 9.77 9.50
N TYR A 32 -2.82 8.70 8.73
CA TYR A 32 -1.95 7.58 9.08
C TYR A 32 -0.86 7.43 8.04
N GLN A 33 0.34 7.14 8.50
CA GLN A 33 1.53 7.07 7.64
C GLN A 33 2.58 6.12 8.20
N GLY A 34 3.52 5.74 7.36
CA GLY A 34 4.70 4.99 7.74
C GLY A 34 5.93 5.42 6.96
N ALA A 35 7.10 5.11 7.50
CA ALA A 35 8.40 5.34 6.87
C ALA A 35 9.41 4.28 7.30
N LEU A 36 10.40 4.00 6.44
CA LEU A 36 11.55 3.17 6.82
C LEU A 36 12.51 4.01 7.68
N LYS A 37 12.89 3.50 8.84
CA LYS A 37 13.74 4.17 9.82
C LYS A 37 14.79 3.23 10.42
N PHE A 38 15.80 3.85 11.08
CA PHE A 38 16.87 3.18 11.80
C PHE A 38 16.97 3.62 13.28
N GLU A 39 16.23 4.66 13.67
CA GLU A 39 16.28 5.16 15.05
C GLU A 39 15.68 4.15 16.02
N PRO A 40 16.18 4.07 17.27
CA PRO A 40 15.62 3.21 18.29
C PRO A 40 14.13 3.51 18.54
N SER A 41 13.31 2.46 18.60
CA SER A 41 11.87 2.55 18.84
C SER A 41 11.38 1.27 19.51
N GLU A 42 10.30 1.36 20.29
CA GLU A 42 9.67 0.20 20.93
C GLU A 42 9.16 -0.84 19.92
N ILE A 43 8.79 -0.40 18.72
CA ILE A 43 8.31 -1.28 17.66
C ILE A 43 9.42 -1.79 16.73
N ALA A 44 10.65 -1.26 16.86
CA ALA A 44 11.73 -1.53 15.92
C ALA A 44 12.05 -3.03 15.82
N GLU A 45 12.13 -3.72 16.94
CA GLU A 45 12.52 -5.14 16.97
C GLU A 45 11.49 -6.04 16.28
N SER A 46 10.20 -5.88 16.61
CA SER A 46 9.13 -6.66 15.99
C SER A 46 8.97 -6.35 14.50
N SER A 47 9.02 -5.08 14.13
CA SER A 47 8.94 -4.66 12.72
C SER A 47 10.14 -5.15 11.91
N ASN A 48 11.36 -5.06 12.45
CA ASN A 48 12.56 -5.57 11.82
C ASN A 48 12.50 -7.11 11.59
N ALA A 49 11.94 -7.87 12.52
CA ALA A 49 11.75 -9.31 12.35
C ALA A 49 10.84 -9.64 11.15
N HIS A 50 9.78 -8.89 10.91
CA HIS A 50 8.95 -9.02 9.72
C HIS A 50 9.73 -8.68 8.43
N LEU A 51 10.55 -7.63 8.45
CA LEU A 51 11.39 -7.24 7.31
C LEU A 51 12.43 -8.30 6.96
N LYS A 52 13.00 -9.01 7.95
CA LYS A 52 13.91 -10.15 7.70
C LYS A 52 13.25 -11.27 6.91
N ASN A 53 12.01 -11.59 7.22
CA ASN A 53 11.26 -12.59 6.46
C ASN A 53 10.94 -12.10 5.04
N TYR A 54 10.60 -10.82 4.92
CA TYR A 54 10.32 -10.21 3.62
C TYR A 54 11.58 -10.10 2.75
N ALA A 55 12.76 -9.90 3.34
CA ALA A 55 14.03 -9.90 2.62
C ALA A 55 14.29 -11.22 1.91
N LYS A 56 14.07 -12.36 2.59
CA LYS A 56 14.19 -13.68 1.98
C LYS A 56 13.23 -13.87 0.81
N PHE A 57 11.98 -13.44 0.98
CA PHE A 57 10.98 -13.50 -0.07
C PHE A 57 11.38 -12.67 -1.31
N LEU A 58 11.92 -11.46 -1.12
CA LEU A 58 12.41 -10.64 -2.22
C LEU A 58 13.63 -11.28 -2.91
N GLU A 59 14.57 -11.82 -2.15
CA GLU A 59 15.76 -12.49 -2.69
C GLU A 59 15.39 -13.72 -3.55
N GLU A 60 14.43 -14.51 -3.09
CA GLU A 60 13.97 -15.71 -3.79
C GLU A 60 13.15 -15.41 -5.05
N ASN A 61 12.39 -14.31 -5.09
CA ASN A 61 11.38 -14.09 -6.12
C ASN A 61 11.62 -12.83 -6.98
N PHE A 62 12.43 -11.87 -6.51
CA PHE A 62 12.54 -10.54 -7.12
C PHE A 62 13.97 -9.99 -7.18
N ALA A 63 14.99 -10.86 -7.18
CA ALA A 63 16.40 -10.45 -7.21
C ALA A 63 16.77 -9.59 -8.42
N ASP A 64 16.10 -9.79 -9.57
CA ASP A 64 16.32 -8.99 -10.78
C ASP A 64 15.54 -7.64 -10.79
N THR A 65 14.62 -7.48 -9.85
CA THR A 65 13.74 -6.28 -9.78
C THR A 65 14.14 -5.35 -8.64
N PHE A 66 14.72 -5.89 -7.57
CA PHE A 66 15.09 -5.16 -6.37
C PHE A 66 16.58 -5.30 -6.03
N ASP A 67 17.14 -4.24 -5.44
CA ASP A 67 18.43 -4.31 -4.76
C ASP A 67 18.26 -5.04 -3.41
N THR A 68 18.10 -6.37 -3.50
CA THR A 68 17.86 -7.23 -2.35
C THR A 68 19.04 -7.26 -1.39
N LYS A 69 20.26 -7.04 -1.90
CA LYS A 69 21.47 -6.97 -1.09
C LYS A 69 21.44 -5.76 -0.16
N SER A 70 21.25 -4.55 -0.70
CA SER A 70 21.14 -3.34 0.12
C SER A 70 19.96 -3.40 1.07
N PHE A 71 18.82 -4.00 0.66
CA PHE A 71 17.68 -4.20 1.54
C PHE A 71 18.04 -5.10 2.73
N SER A 72 18.66 -6.24 2.49
CA SER A 72 19.08 -7.19 3.53
C SER A 72 20.13 -6.60 4.48
N GLU A 73 21.08 -5.83 3.95
CA GLU A 73 22.07 -5.09 4.75
C GLU A 73 21.42 -4.04 5.65
N ASP A 74 20.49 -3.24 5.13
CA ASP A 74 19.75 -2.25 5.91
C ASP A 74 18.89 -2.90 7.01
N VAL A 75 18.24 -4.01 6.70
CA VAL A 75 17.48 -4.80 7.70
C VAL A 75 18.40 -5.38 8.77
N ALA A 76 19.59 -5.89 8.40
CA ALA A 76 20.56 -6.37 9.35
C ALA A 76 21.10 -5.25 10.26
N ASN A 77 21.20 -4.03 9.73
CA ASN A 77 21.58 -2.81 10.47
C ASN A 77 20.45 -2.21 11.31
N GLY A 78 19.32 -2.91 11.45
CA GLY A 78 18.24 -2.52 12.34
C GLY A 78 17.15 -1.67 11.70
N MET A 79 17.09 -1.60 10.35
CA MET A 79 15.99 -0.91 9.69
C MET A 79 14.64 -1.53 10.06
N TYR A 80 13.64 -0.69 10.27
CA TYR A 80 12.27 -1.08 10.54
C TYR A 80 11.28 -0.13 9.86
N PHE A 81 10.01 -0.54 9.78
CA PHE A 81 8.93 0.31 9.28
C PHE A 81 8.20 0.95 10.45
N ASP A 82 8.47 2.25 10.68
CA ASP A 82 7.77 3.05 11.67
C ASP A 82 6.43 3.50 11.11
N SER A 83 5.34 2.99 11.67
CA SER A 83 4.01 3.24 11.13
C SER A 83 2.96 3.36 12.23
N ASN A 84 2.07 4.35 12.08
CA ASN A 84 0.87 4.48 12.89
C ASN A 84 -0.40 3.98 12.16
N ILE A 85 -0.25 3.32 10.98
CA ILE A 85 -1.37 2.76 10.21
C ILE A 85 -1.92 1.55 10.96
N PRO A 86 -3.21 1.54 11.35
CA PRO A 86 -3.81 0.41 12.05
C PRO A 86 -3.76 -0.88 11.23
N GLN A 87 -3.22 -1.95 11.83
CA GLN A 87 -3.16 -3.26 11.19
C GLN A 87 -4.48 -4.01 11.29
N GLY A 88 -4.90 -4.68 10.22
CA GLY A 88 -6.13 -5.49 10.20
C GLY A 88 -7.43 -4.69 10.02
N TYR A 89 -7.36 -3.40 9.73
CA TYR A 89 -8.52 -2.52 9.53
C TYR A 89 -8.80 -2.17 8.05
N GLY A 90 -8.11 -2.81 7.12
CA GLY A 90 -8.33 -2.57 5.68
C GLY A 90 -7.86 -1.19 5.18
N VAL A 91 -7.04 -0.49 5.96
CA VAL A 91 -6.55 0.87 5.62
C VAL A 91 -5.16 0.88 4.97
N GLY A 92 -4.67 -0.27 4.50
CA GLY A 92 -3.47 -0.37 3.66
C GLY A 92 -2.15 -0.38 4.41
N SER A 93 -2.07 -0.98 5.61
CA SER A 93 -0.81 -1.07 6.37
C SER A 93 0.28 -1.85 5.61
N SER A 94 -0.03 -3.03 5.06
CA SER A 94 0.89 -3.80 4.21
C SER A 94 1.21 -3.06 2.91
N GLY A 95 0.21 -2.43 2.31
CA GLY A 95 0.39 -1.63 1.10
C GLY A 95 1.39 -0.48 1.27
N ALA A 96 1.32 0.24 2.38
CA ALA A 96 2.27 1.31 2.69
C ALA A 96 3.70 0.78 2.90
N LEU A 97 3.86 -0.38 3.54
CA LEU A 97 5.15 -1.04 3.68
C LEU A 97 5.73 -1.46 2.32
N VAL A 98 4.94 -2.12 1.47
CA VAL A 98 5.34 -2.53 0.11
C VAL A 98 5.74 -1.31 -0.72
N ALA A 99 4.95 -0.23 -0.67
CA ALA A 99 5.25 1.03 -1.35
C ALA A 99 6.58 1.64 -0.89
N ALA A 100 6.87 1.63 0.41
CA ALA A 100 8.11 2.14 0.98
C ALA A 100 9.34 1.34 0.54
N ILE A 101 9.21 0.02 0.49
CA ILE A 101 10.29 -0.88 0.04
C ILE A 101 10.52 -0.71 -1.47
N TYR A 102 9.46 -0.64 -2.27
CA TYR A 102 9.57 -0.37 -3.71
C TYR A 102 10.25 0.97 -3.96
N ASP A 103 9.84 2.03 -3.28
CA ASP A 103 10.42 3.35 -3.48
C ASP A 103 11.92 3.39 -3.18
N LYS A 104 12.38 2.65 -2.18
CA LYS A 104 13.79 2.69 -1.78
C LYS A 104 14.67 1.71 -2.55
N TYR A 105 14.17 0.52 -2.90
CA TYR A 105 15.00 -0.59 -3.37
C TYR A 105 14.68 -1.11 -4.78
N ALA A 106 13.64 -0.63 -5.46
CA ALA A 106 13.40 -1.04 -6.85
C ALA A 106 14.51 -0.52 -7.77
N LEU A 107 15.09 -1.41 -8.58
CA LEU A 107 16.18 -1.09 -9.51
C LEU A 107 15.72 -0.20 -10.67
N ASN A 108 14.51 -0.46 -11.21
CA ASN A 108 13.92 0.27 -12.33
C ASN A 108 12.58 0.88 -11.89
N LYS A 109 12.67 1.85 -10.98
CA LYS A 109 11.49 2.48 -10.40
C LYS A 109 10.69 3.28 -11.43
N ILE A 110 9.38 3.03 -11.52
CA ILE A 110 8.46 3.87 -12.28
C ILE A 110 8.22 5.16 -11.50
N ASP A 111 8.66 6.28 -12.06
CA ASP A 111 8.43 7.60 -11.48
C ASP A 111 6.99 8.05 -11.77
N ILE A 112 6.22 8.22 -10.70
CA ILE A 112 4.82 8.66 -10.76
C ILE A 112 4.67 10.13 -11.21
N ASN A 113 5.73 10.92 -11.16
CA ASN A 113 5.73 12.32 -11.58
C ASN A 113 6.03 12.48 -13.08
N GLN A 114 6.43 11.41 -13.76
CA GLN A 114 6.83 11.44 -15.16
C GLN A 114 6.03 10.47 -16.01
N ASN A 115 5.18 11.01 -16.90
CA ASN A 115 4.48 10.24 -17.96
C ASN A 115 3.79 8.96 -17.45
N LEU A 116 3.03 9.09 -16.36
CA LEU A 116 2.23 7.99 -15.85
C LEU A 116 1.05 7.72 -16.80
N ASN A 117 1.11 6.59 -17.48
CA ASN A 117 0.04 6.12 -18.38
C ASN A 117 -0.62 4.85 -17.83
N LYS A 118 -1.68 4.37 -18.49
CA LYS A 118 -2.43 3.19 -18.04
C LYS A 118 -1.58 1.93 -18.00
N GLU A 119 -0.66 1.77 -18.94
CA GLU A 119 0.24 0.62 -19.01
C GLU A 119 1.15 0.56 -17.78
N LYS A 120 1.77 1.67 -17.40
CA LYS A 120 2.63 1.78 -16.20
C LYS A 120 1.84 1.57 -14.90
N ILE A 121 0.61 2.05 -14.82
CA ILE A 121 -0.28 1.80 -13.68
C ILE A 121 -0.58 0.30 -13.57
N SER A 122 -0.88 -0.35 -14.68
CA SER A 122 -1.15 -1.79 -14.72
C SER A 122 0.08 -2.62 -14.35
N GLU A 123 1.26 -2.23 -14.83
CA GLU A 123 2.54 -2.85 -14.49
C GLU A 123 2.84 -2.73 -12.99
N LEU A 124 2.73 -1.53 -12.42
CA LEU A 124 2.89 -1.31 -10.99
C LEU A 124 1.90 -2.11 -10.16
N LYS A 125 0.62 -2.11 -10.55
CA LYS A 125 -0.42 -2.89 -9.88
C LYS A 125 -0.09 -4.38 -9.85
N ALA A 126 0.33 -4.95 -10.98
CA ALA A 126 0.68 -6.36 -11.08
C ALA A 126 1.89 -6.71 -10.20
N LEU A 127 2.94 -5.89 -10.25
CA LEU A 127 4.11 -6.04 -9.40
C LEU A 127 3.73 -5.95 -7.91
N PHE A 128 2.99 -4.93 -7.53
CA PHE A 128 2.54 -4.72 -6.16
C PHE A 128 1.63 -5.84 -5.65
N GLY A 129 0.79 -6.42 -6.50
CA GLY A 129 0.00 -7.60 -6.14
C GLY A 129 0.87 -8.80 -5.78
N ASN A 130 1.92 -9.04 -6.56
CA ASN A 130 2.88 -10.11 -6.29
C ASN A 130 3.67 -9.83 -4.99
N LEU A 131 4.13 -8.61 -4.77
CA LEU A 131 4.86 -8.21 -3.57
C LEU A 131 4.01 -8.33 -2.30
N GLU A 132 2.76 -7.88 -2.36
CA GLU A 132 1.83 -7.92 -1.21
C GLU A 132 1.30 -9.33 -0.94
N SER A 133 1.38 -10.25 -1.92
CA SER A 133 0.99 -11.65 -1.74
C SER A 133 1.73 -12.37 -0.63
N HIS A 134 2.93 -11.92 -0.28
CA HIS A 134 3.68 -12.40 0.89
C HIS A 134 2.89 -12.32 2.19
N PHE A 135 2.08 -11.26 2.37
CA PHE A 135 1.33 -11.02 3.61
C PHE A 135 -0.06 -11.68 3.60
N HIS A 136 -0.67 -11.82 2.42
CA HIS A 136 -2.09 -12.18 2.29
C HIS A 136 -2.34 -13.40 1.38
N GLY A 137 -1.27 -14.02 0.85
CA GLY A 137 -1.35 -15.13 -0.10
C GLY A 137 -1.82 -14.71 -1.50
N LYS A 138 -2.76 -13.79 -1.62
CA LYS A 138 -3.23 -13.20 -2.89
C LYS A 138 -3.63 -11.75 -2.67
N SER A 139 -3.14 -10.88 -3.52
CA SER A 139 -3.46 -9.45 -3.49
C SER A 139 -3.82 -8.92 -4.88
N SER A 140 -4.68 -7.92 -4.91
CA SER A 140 -5.00 -7.15 -6.12
C SER A 140 -3.92 -6.15 -6.52
N GLY A 141 -3.03 -5.77 -5.60
CA GLY A 141 -2.02 -4.74 -5.77
C GLY A 141 -2.54 -3.30 -5.66
N ILE A 142 -3.84 -3.11 -5.40
CA ILE A 142 -4.45 -1.78 -5.35
C ILE A 142 -3.99 -1.01 -4.11
N ASP A 143 -3.88 -1.68 -2.97
CA ASP A 143 -3.49 -1.04 -1.71
C ASP A 143 -2.06 -0.47 -1.79
N PRO A 144 -1.02 -1.22 -2.18
CA PRO A 144 0.30 -0.63 -2.35
C PRO A 144 0.36 0.38 -3.50
N LEU A 145 -0.44 0.20 -4.56
CA LEU A 145 -0.48 1.15 -5.67
C LEU A 145 -0.93 2.54 -5.19
N ILE A 146 -2.02 2.64 -4.44
CA ILE A 146 -2.49 3.93 -3.93
C ILE A 146 -1.58 4.50 -2.85
N CYS A 147 -1.00 3.65 -1.98
CA CYS A 147 -0.02 4.10 -0.98
C CYS A 147 1.25 4.67 -1.63
N TYR A 148 1.67 4.12 -2.78
CA TYR A 148 2.81 4.61 -3.54
C TYR A 148 2.49 5.89 -4.32
N MET A 149 1.37 5.90 -5.03
CA MET A 149 0.99 7.03 -5.88
C MET A 149 0.49 8.24 -5.09
N ASN A 150 -0.09 8.03 -3.93
CA ASN A 150 -0.72 9.04 -3.06
C ASN A 150 -1.71 9.96 -3.80
N ILE A 151 -2.45 9.41 -4.75
CA ILE A 151 -3.51 10.10 -5.52
C ILE A 151 -4.75 9.20 -5.60
N PRO A 152 -5.97 9.78 -5.68
CA PRO A 152 -7.18 8.98 -5.79
C PRO A 152 -7.21 8.13 -7.07
N LEU A 153 -7.68 6.88 -6.93
CA LEU A 153 -7.80 5.93 -8.03
C LEU A 153 -9.25 5.52 -8.24
N LEU A 154 -9.71 5.66 -9.47
CA LEU A 154 -10.98 5.11 -9.95
C LEU A 154 -10.72 3.73 -10.56
N ILE A 155 -11.31 2.71 -9.97
CA ILE A 155 -11.27 1.33 -10.41
C ILE A 155 -12.52 1.11 -11.24
N GLN A 156 -12.38 0.97 -12.56
CA GLN A 156 -13.51 0.73 -13.47
C GLN A 156 -13.74 -0.77 -13.70
N SER A 157 -12.68 -1.55 -13.64
CA SER A 157 -12.66 -3.01 -13.65
C SER A 157 -11.33 -3.50 -13.05
N LYS A 158 -11.15 -4.83 -13.01
CA LYS A 158 -9.90 -5.45 -12.56
C LYS A 158 -8.66 -4.92 -13.30
N ASP A 159 -8.80 -4.60 -14.57
CA ASP A 159 -7.70 -4.23 -15.46
C ASP A 159 -7.79 -2.76 -15.95
N ASP A 160 -8.81 -2.02 -15.54
CA ASP A 160 -8.98 -0.61 -15.90
C ASP A 160 -9.01 0.25 -14.64
N ILE A 161 -7.85 0.83 -14.34
CA ILE A 161 -7.63 1.74 -13.22
C ILE A 161 -7.11 3.06 -13.78
N SER A 162 -7.66 4.16 -13.30
CA SER A 162 -7.24 5.50 -13.68
C SER A 162 -7.13 6.42 -12.46
N THR A 163 -6.31 7.43 -12.60
CA THR A 163 -6.24 8.51 -11.61
C THR A 163 -7.44 9.43 -11.77
N ILE A 164 -7.94 9.97 -10.66
CA ILE A 164 -9.04 10.92 -10.68
C ILE A 164 -8.72 12.10 -9.76
N GLY A 165 -9.05 13.32 -10.22
CA GLY A 165 -9.05 14.48 -9.35
C GLY A 165 -10.28 14.45 -8.43
N LEU A 166 -10.07 14.65 -7.13
CA LEU A 166 -11.20 14.94 -6.25
C LEU A 166 -11.69 16.35 -6.55
N PRO A 167 -13.02 16.60 -6.55
CA PRO A 167 -13.54 17.95 -6.62
C PRO A 167 -12.89 18.77 -5.50
N SER A 168 -12.36 19.95 -5.84
CA SER A 168 -11.92 20.88 -4.81
C SER A 168 -13.13 21.15 -3.92
N ALA A 169 -13.05 20.70 -2.69
CA ALA A 169 -14.07 21.00 -1.71
C ALA A 169 -13.99 22.50 -1.39
N ASN A 170 -14.61 23.34 -2.20
CA ASN A 170 -15.21 24.56 -1.70
C ASN A 170 -16.37 24.13 -0.79
N ALA A 171 -16.02 23.38 0.25
CA ALA A 171 -16.94 23.09 1.32
C ALA A 171 -17.10 24.42 2.05
N ASP A 172 -18.19 25.10 1.82
CA ASP A 172 -18.67 26.21 2.64
C ASP A 172 -18.90 25.79 4.10
N GLY A 173 -18.08 24.87 4.60
CA GLY A 173 -18.12 24.29 5.94
C GLY A 173 -19.37 23.43 6.23
N LYS A 174 -20.13 23.03 5.21
CA LYS A 174 -21.46 22.38 5.37
C LYS A 174 -21.43 20.85 5.31
N GLY A 175 -20.26 20.23 5.17
CA GLY A 175 -20.12 18.76 5.12
C GLY A 175 -18.78 18.30 5.64
N ALA A 176 -18.73 17.08 6.20
CA ALA A 176 -17.51 16.42 6.64
C ALA A 176 -17.60 14.91 6.37
N VAL A 177 -16.45 14.28 6.17
CA VAL A 177 -16.30 12.83 6.11
C VAL A 177 -15.65 12.36 7.41
N PHE A 178 -16.29 11.41 8.09
CA PHE A 178 -15.82 10.86 9.34
C PHE A 178 -15.38 9.41 9.13
N LEU A 179 -14.21 9.06 9.62
CA LEU A 179 -13.78 7.68 9.75
C LEU A 179 -14.11 7.19 11.16
N ILE A 180 -14.96 6.17 11.25
CA ILE A 180 -15.38 5.57 12.53
C ILE A 180 -14.66 4.25 12.67
N ASN A 181 -13.92 4.09 13.79
CA ASN A 181 -13.31 2.82 14.14
C ASN A 181 -14.41 1.87 14.65
N SER A 182 -14.58 0.70 14.01
CA SER A 182 -15.53 -0.34 14.43
C SER A 182 -15.15 -1.04 15.75
N GLY A 183 -13.92 -0.81 16.23
CA GLY A 183 -13.38 -1.43 17.44
C GLY A 183 -12.89 -2.87 17.27
N THR A 184 -13.12 -3.48 16.11
CA THR A 184 -12.66 -4.84 15.80
C THR A 184 -11.99 -4.90 14.44
N PRO A 185 -10.82 -5.56 14.32
CA PRO A 185 -10.22 -5.86 13.02
C PRO A 185 -11.15 -6.75 12.18
N VAL A 186 -11.18 -6.54 10.86
CA VAL A 186 -11.94 -7.39 9.95
C VAL A 186 -11.07 -8.56 9.51
N SER A 187 -11.58 -9.79 9.73
CA SER A 187 -11.01 -10.99 9.12
C SER A 187 -11.77 -11.30 7.83
N TYR A 188 -11.13 -11.12 6.69
CA TYR A 188 -11.73 -11.41 5.37
C TYR A 188 -11.94 -12.91 5.09
N THR A 189 -11.54 -13.79 5.99
CA THR A 189 -11.64 -15.25 5.81
C THR A 189 -13.07 -15.82 5.85
N HIS A 190 -14.07 -14.99 6.15
CA HIS A 190 -15.47 -15.44 6.32
C HIS A 190 -16.49 -14.73 5.44
N LEU A 191 -16.03 -13.92 4.48
CA LEU A 191 -16.95 -13.30 3.52
C LEU A 191 -17.16 -14.22 2.32
N THR A 192 -17.81 -15.36 2.57
CA THR A 192 -18.54 -16.07 1.51
C THR A 192 -19.84 -15.32 1.31
N LEU A 193 -20.04 -14.74 0.11
CA LEU A 193 -21.34 -14.25 -0.27
C LEU A 193 -22.34 -15.40 -0.15
N PRO A 194 -23.52 -15.19 0.44
CA PRO A 194 -24.57 -16.19 0.40
C PRO A 194 -24.91 -16.47 -1.07
N THR A 195 -24.75 -17.71 -1.48
CA THR A 195 -25.20 -18.23 -2.79
C THR A 195 -26.69 -18.17 -2.90
#